data_36a6d9415a61bc7698a5ed31f4dccc42
#
_entry.id   36a6d9415a61bc7698a5ed31f4dccc42
#
_cell.length_a   1.000
_cell.length_b   1.000
_cell.length_c   1.000
_cell.angle_alpha   90.00
_cell.angle_beta   90.00
_cell.angle_gamma   90.00
#
_symmetry.space_group_name_H-M   'P 1'
#
loop_
_entity.id
_entity.type
_entity.pdbx_description
1 polymer ?
#
loop_
_entity_poly.entity_id
_entity_poly.type
_entity_poly.pdbx_seq_one_letter_code
_entity_poly.pdbx_strand_id
1 'polypeptide(L)'
;MQFLIKLMLGGGLFAVLGFIHFFVDWIFQSHAEAMVKHNNPKIRAKHCAIYTIGFVPLLVFCWYVGALLAWQFVASLLILFISHFGEDTYLPVYWWAKYIRRPPEMTEPIKQPSNIDGYVNILPPDPKVGFVLFIQTTLGKILMITVDQIIHLAFLFPIVWFVMSNIHINMLMFK
;
A
#
# COMPACT_ATOMS: atom_id res chain seq x y z
N MET A 1 16.02 14.26 25.20
CA MET A 1 14.58 14.36 25.53
C MET A 1 13.72 14.73 24.31
N GLN A 2 13.97 15.84 23.61
CA GLN A 2 13.18 16.24 22.41
C GLN A 2 13.10 15.19 21.31
N PHE A 3 14.19 14.50 21.01
CA PHE A 3 14.23 13.41 20.02
C PHE A 3 13.26 12.28 20.38
N LEU A 4 13.28 11.83 21.64
CA LEU A 4 12.39 10.76 22.11
C LEU A 4 10.91 11.17 22.05
N ILE A 5 10.59 12.41 22.42
CA ILE A 5 9.23 12.92 22.33
C ILE A 5 8.75 12.94 20.86
N LYS A 6 9.58 13.44 19.94
CA LYS A 6 9.26 13.42 18.51
C LYS A 6 9.09 12.01 17.98
N LEU A 7 9.93 11.06 18.39
CA LEU A 7 9.82 9.67 17.99
C LEU A 7 8.51 9.04 18.47
N MET A 8 8.13 9.30 19.73
CA MET A 8 6.85 8.79 20.30
C MET A 8 5.64 9.41 19.59
N LEU A 9 5.64 10.73 19.36
CA LEU A 9 4.56 11.42 18.66
C LEU A 9 4.46 10.94 17.21
N GLY A 10 5.58 10.79 16.50
CA GLY A 10 5.63 10.29 15.14
C GLY A 10 5.14 8.85 15.03
N GLY A 11 5.56 7.98 15.97
CA GLY A 11 5.08 6.60 16.06
C GLY A 11 3.57 6.52 16.34
N GLY A 12 3.07 7.34 17.25
CA GLY A 12 1.64 7.45 17.54
C GLY A 12 0.83 7.93 16.33
N LEU A 13 1.30 8.96 15.65
CA LEU A 13 0.68 9.45 14.41
C LEU A 13 0.68 8.38 13.31
N PHE A 14 1.82 7.69 13.12
CA PHE A 14 1.91 6.60 12.16
C PHE A 14 0.92 5.48 12.46
N ALA A 15 0.76 5.11 13.74
CA ALA A 15 -0.22 4.11 14.15
C ALA A 15 -1.66 4.54 13.85
N VAL A 16 -2.00 5.81 14.09
CA VAL A 16 -3.34 6.37 13.75
C VAL A 16 -3.56 6.36 12.24
N LEU A 17 -2.58 6.81 11.46
CA LEU A 17 -2.65 6.78 9.99
C LEU A 17 -2.80 5.34 9.48
N GLY A 18 -2.05 4.39 10.04
CA GLY A 18 -2.14 2.98 9.71
C GLY A 18 -3.52 2.39 10.05
N PHE A 19 -4.09 2.76 11.19
CA PHE A 19 -5.46 2.36 11.54
C PHE A 19 -6.49 2.90 10.53
N ILE A 20 -6.40 4.19 10.17
CA ILE A 20 -7.27 4.79 9.14
C ILE A 20 -7.10 4.07 7.81
N HIS A 21 -5.85 3.77 7.43
CA HIS A 21 -5.55 3.02 6.20
C HIS A 21 -6.32 1.69 6.17
N PHE A 22 -6.11 0.82 7.15
CA PHE A 22 -6.79 -0.48 7.19
C PHE A 22 -8.32 -0.33 7.25
N PHE A 23 -8.81 0.63 8.04
CA PHE A 23 -10.24 0.84 8.19
C PHE A 23 -10.88 1.27 6.86
N VAL A 24 -10.28 2.23 6.16
CA VAL A 24 -10.86 2.78 4.92
C VAL A 24 -10.66 1.83 3.74
N ASP A 25 -9.47 1.25 3.61
CA ASP A 25 -9.14 0.35 2.51
C ASP A 25 -10.01 -0.92 2.51
N TRP A 26 -10.30 -1.47 3.69
CA TRP A 26 -11.03 -2.73 3.80
C TRP A 26 -12.54 -2.57 3.97
N ILE A 27 -13.01 -1.55 4.71
CA ILE A 27 -14.44 -1.42 5.04
C ILE A 27 -15.22 -0.74 3.92
N PHE A 28 -14.63 0.23 3.22
CA PHE A 28 -15.32 0.97 2.17
C PHE A 28 -15.12 0.41 0.77
N GLN A 29 -14.57 -0.80 0.64
CA GLN A 29 -14.43 -1.51 -0.62
C GLN A 29 -15.33 -2.74 -0.66
N SER A 30 -16.17 -2.87 -1.69
CA SER A 30 -16.90 -4.11 -1.91
C SER A 30 -15.97 -5.21 -2.45
N HIS A 31 -16.31 -6.48 -2.17
CA HIS A 31 -15.56 -7.62 -2.70
C HIS A 31 -15.48 -7.60 -4.24
N ALA A 32 -16.57 -7.22 -4.92
CA ALA A 32 -16.58 -7.11 -6.36
C ALA A 32 -15.62 -6.06 -6.90
N GLU A 33 -15.53 -4.89 -6.24
CA GLU A 33 -14.57 -3.83 -6.60
C GLU A 33 -13.12 -4.27 -6.35
N ALA A 34 -12.86 -4.95 -5.22
CA ALA A 34 -11.54 -5.48 -4.89
C ALA A 34 -10.99 -6.42 -5.97
N MET A 35 -11.86 -7.27 -6.56
CA MET A 35 -11.49 -8.24 -7.59
C MET A 35 -11.15 -7.63 -8.94
N VAL A 36 -11.63 -6.42 -9.25
CA VAL A 36 -11.51 -5.83 -10.58
C VAL A 36 -10.68 -4.54 -10.61
N LYS A 37 -10.42 -3.90 -9.45
CA LYS A 37 -9.73 -2.60 -9.37
C LYS A 37 -8.35 -2.61 -10.03
N HIS A 38 -7.62 -3.70 -9.96
CA HIS A 38 -6.28 -3.84 -10.55
C HIS A 38 -6.27 -3.75 -12.08
N ASN A 39 -7.36 -4.14 -12.75
CA ASN A 39 -7.52 -4.08 -14.21
C ASN A 39 -8.45 -2.95 -14.68
N ASN A 40 -9.18 -2.31 -13.77
CA ASN A 40 -10.14 -1.25 -14.11
C ASN A 40 -9.75 0.09 -13.47
N PRO A 41 -9.14 1.00 -14.24
CA PRO A 41 -8.66 2.27 -13.72
C PRO A 41 -9.78 3.18 -13.16
N LYS A 42 -11.03 3.07 -13.65
CA LYS A 42 -12.15 3.86 -13.14
C LYS A 42 -12.58 3.40 -11.75
N ILE A 43 -12.68 2.08 -11.54
CA ILE A 43 -13.02 1.51 -10.23
C ILE A 43 -11.89 1.79 -9.25
N ARG A 44 -10.62 1.65 -9.68
CA ARG A 44 -9.46 2.00 -8.88
C ARG A 44 -9.45 3.47 -8.47
N ALA A 45 -9.69 4.40 -9.41
CA ALA A 45 -9.76 5.83 -9.10
C ALA A 45 -10.88 6.15 -8.08
N LYS A 46 -12.06 5.55 -8.22
CA LYS A 46 -13.15 5.68 -7.24
C LYS A 46 -12.70 5.19 -5.87
N HIS A 47 -12.09 4.02 -5.77
CA HIS A 47 -11.57 3.46 -4.53
C HIS A 47 -10.52 4.37 -3.89
N CYS A 48 -9.52 4.83 -4.67
CA CYS A 48 -8.48 5.74 -4.19
C CYS A 48 -9.04 7.09 -3.72
N ALA A 49 -10.10 7.60 -4.35
CA ALA A 49 -10.78 8.81 -3.91
C ALA A 49 -11.43 8.62 -2.54
N ILE A 50 -12.18 7.52 -2.35
CA ILE A 50 -12.81 7.17 -1.06
C ILE A 50 -11.73 6.98 0.01
N TYR A 51 -10.67 6.26 -0.31
CA TYR A 51 -9.52 6.06 0.56
C TYR A 51 -8.92 7.39 1.01
N THR A 52 -8.60 8.29 0.08
CA THR A 52 -8.04 9.62 0.37
C THR A 52 -8.98 10.47 1.24
N ILE A 53 -10.28 10.45 0.97
CA ILE A 53 -11.30 11.16 1.76
C ILE A 53 -11.29 10.68 3.22
N GLY A 54 -11.05 9.41 3.48
CA GLY A 54 -10.97 8.87 4.84
C GLY A 54 -9.89 9.52 5.70
N PHE A 55 -8.83 10.05 5.11
CA PHE A 55 -7.75 10.76 5.84
C PHE A 55 -8.04 12.25 6.04
N VAL A 56 -8.99 12.83 5.30
CA VAL A 56 -9.26 14.28 5.35
C VAL A 56 -9.54 14.78 6.77
N PRO A 57 -10.34 14.12 7.63
CA PRO A 57 -10.61 14.63 8.97
C PRO A 57 -9.32 14.81 9.81
N LEU A 58 -8.41 13.83 9.77
CA LEU A 58 -7.15 13.91 10.50
C LEU A 58 -6.23 14.99 9.91
N LEU A 59 -6.13 15.06 8.57
CA LEU A 59 -5.28 16.06 7.91
C LEU A 59 -5.80 17.49 8.13
N VAL A 60 -7.12 17.70 8.11
CA VAL A 60 -7.73 19.00 8.46
C VAL A 60 -7.43 19.37 9.91
N PHE A 61 -7.54 18.44 10.83
CA PHE A 61 -7.15 18.66 12.22
C PHE A 61 -5.68 19.08 12.34
N CYS A 62 -4.76 18.33 11.70
CA CYS A 62 -3.34 18.67 11.70
C CYS A 62 -3.06 20.06 11.09
N TRP A 63 -3.77 20.43 10.03
CA TRP A 63 -3.66 21.75 9.43
C TRP A 63 -4.23 22.84 10.36
N TYR A 64 -5.38 22.60 10.97
CA TYR A 64 -6.04 23.54 11.89
C TYR A 64 -5.18 23.87 13.10
N VAL A 65 -4.50 22.88 13.67
CA VAL A 65 -3.59 23.08 14.82
C VAL A 65 -2.18 23.56 14.42
N GLY A 66 -1.96 23.89 13.15
CA GLY A 66 -0.68 24.36 12.63
C GLY A 66 0.43 23.30 12.50
N ALA A 67 0.07 22.00 12.63
CA ALA A 67 1.01 20.90 12.45
C ALA A 67 1.22 20.53 10.97
N LEU A 68 0.42 21.06 10.05
CA LEU A 68 0.60 20.99 8.60
C LEU A 68 0.47 22.37 7.96
N LEU A 69 1.35 22.70 7.03
CA LEU A 69 1.20 23.86 6.15
C LEU A 69 0.19 23.53 5.04
N ALA A 70 -0.43 24.56 4.45
CA ALA A 70 -1.44 24.38 3.40
C ALA A 70 -0.92 23.53 2.22
N TRP A 71 0.31 23.76 1.76
CA TRP A 71 0.90 22.96 0.68
C TRP A 71 1.18 21.51 1.10
N GLN A 72 1.54 21.26 2.37
CA GLN A 72 1.75 19.91 2.90
C GLN A 72 0.44 19.14 3.03
N PHE A 73 -0.65 19.83 3.38
CA PHE A 73 -1.98 19.26 3.37
C PHE A 73 -2.36 18.77 1.95
N VAL A 74 -2.21 19.63 0.94
CA VAL A 74 -2.47 19.26 -0.46
C VAL A 74 -1.53 18.14 -0.93
N ALA A 75 -0.24 18.24 -0.63
CA ALA A 75 0.74 17.20 -0.96
C ALA A 75 0.39 15.86 -0.33
N SER A 76 -0.07 15.85 0.94
CA SER A 76 -0.50 14.62 1.62
C SER A 76 -1.67 13.95 0.91
N LEU A 77 -2.68 14.71 0.47
CA LEU A 77 -3.80 14.17 -0.31
C LEU A 77 -3.34 13.60 -1.65
N LEU A 78 -2.43 14.28 -2.34
CA LEU A 78 -1.88 13.80 -3.60
C LEU A 78 -1.04 12.53 -3.41
N ILE A 79 -0.20 12.48 -2.36
CA ILE A 79 0.59 11.29 -2.02
C ILE A 79 -0.35 10.11 -1.76
N LEU A 80 -1.37 10.28 -0.91
CA LEU A 80 -2.33 9.21 -0.60
C LEU A 80 -3.03 8.69 -1.85
N PHE A 81 -3.51 9.60 -2.72
CA PHE A 81 -4.23 9.20 -3.91
C PHE A 81 -3.32 8.52 -4.95
N ILE A 82 -2.17 9.13 -5.26
CA ILE A 82 -1.30 8.67 -6.34
C ILE A 82 -0.59 7.37 -5.96
N SER A 83 -0.08 7.27 -4.71
CA SER A 83 0.56 6.05 -4.24
C SER A 83 -0.42 4.89 -4.25
N HIS A 84 -1.58 5.06 -3.62
CA HIS A 84 -2.60 4.01 -3.55
C HIS A 84 -3.09 3.60 -4.94
N PHE A 85 -3.25 4.56 -5.86
CA PHE A 85 -3.62 4.25 -7.26
C PHE A 85 -2.55 3.42 -7.97
N GLY A 86 -1.28 3.67 -7.72
CA GLY A 86 -0.17 2.90 -8.29
C GLY A 86 -0.04 1.51 -7.69
N GLU A 87 -0.19 1.40 -6.38
CA GLU A 87 -0.07 0.15 -5.61
C GLU A 87 -1.17 -0.84 -5.99
N ASP A 88 -2.39 -0.39 -6.10
CA ASP A 88 -3.56 -1.18 -6.51
C ASP A 88 -3.49 -1.75 -7.94
N THR A 89 -2.41 -1.50 -8.68
CA THR A 89 -2.13 -2.17 -9.97
C THR A 89 -1.54 -3.57 -9.83
N TYR A 90 -1.16 -3.99 -8.64
CA TYR A 90 -0.32 -5.17 -8.35
C TYR A 90 1.10 -5.11 -8.93
N LEU A 91 1.47 -4.06 -9.67
CA LEU A 91 2.81 -3.93 -10.24
C LEU A 91 3.91 -3.94 -9.17
N PRO A 92 3.81 -3.23 -8.03
CA PRO A 92 4.82 -3.28 -6.99
C PRO A 92 5.02 -4.69 -6.44
N VAL A 93 3.92 -5.40 -6.16
CA VAL A 93 3.96 -6.79 -5.65
C VAL A 93 4.52 -7.75 -6.71
N TYR A 94 4.14 -7.57 -8.00
CA TYR A 94 4.71 -8.34 -9.11
C TYR A 94 6.22 -8.13 -9.22
N TRP A 95 6.71 -6.87 -9.14
CA TRP A 95 8.13 -6.59 -9.18
C TRP A 95 8.88 -7.17 -7.98
N TRP A 96 8.30 -7.06 -6.78
CA TRP A 96 8.85 -7.73 -5.61
C TRP A 96 8.95 -9.24 -5.81
N ALA A 97 7.88 -9.89 -6.29
CA ALA A 97 7.89 -11.33 -6.56
C ALA A 97 8.93 -11.68 -7.62
N LYS A 98 9.02 -10.90 -8.72
CA LYS A 98 9.94 -11.18 -9.83
C LYS A 98 11.42 -10.99 -9.47
N TYR A 99 11.76 -9.94 -8.73
CA TYR A 99 13.16 -9.56 -8.52
C TYR A 99 13.71 -9.96 -7.15
N ILE A 100 12.86 -10.03 -6.13
CA ILE A 100 13.28 -10.32 -4.75
C ILE A 100 12.92 -11.74 -4.35
N ARG A 101 11.64 -12.13 -4.39
CA ARG A 101 11.18 -13.44 -3.91
C ARG A 101 11.53 -14.57 -4.86
N ARG A 102 11.40 -14.36 -6.17
CA ARG A 102 11.69 -15.31 -7.25
C ARG A 102 11.09 -16.70 -6.99
N PRO A 103 9.75 -16.80 -6.85
CA PRO A 103 9.14 -18.08 -6.57
C PRO A 103 9.32 -19.06 -7.76
N PRO A 104 9.37 -20.38 -7.51
CA PRO A 104 9.56 -21.38 -8.55
C PRO A 104 8.58 -21.25 -9.72
N GLU A 105 7.34 -20.89 -9.44
CA GLU A 105 6.30 -20.69 -10.44
C GLU A 105 6.66 -19.63 -11.51
N MET A 106 7.51 -18.65 -11.13
CA MET A 106 7.97 -17.59 -12.04
C MET A 106 9.30 -17.90 -12.75
N THR A 107 10.03 -18.89 -12.29
CA THR A 107 11.41 -19.17 -12.75
C THR A 107 11.56 -20.53 -13.40
N GLU A 108 10.67 -21.48 -13.10
CA GLU A 108 10.69 -22.82 -13.65
C GLU A 108 9.80 -22.95 -14.90
N PRO A 109 10.09 -23.96 -15.76
CA PRO A 109 9.25 -24.25 -16.91
C PRO A 109 7.81 -24.60 -16.50
N ILE A 110 6.84 -24.06 -17.25
CA ILE A 110 5.43 -24.25 -16.98
C ILE A 110 4.98 -25.60 -17.56
N LYS A 111 4.45 -26.48 -16.68
CA LYS A 111 3.88 -27.77 -17.08
C LYS A 111 2.38 -27.61 -17.31
N GLN A 112 1.95 -27.79 -18.54
CA GLN A 112 0.53 -27.77 -18.89
C GLN A 112 0.07 -29.15 -19.39
N PRO A 113 -1.14 -29.60 -19.04
CA PRO A 113 -1.71 -30.81 -19.63
C PRO A 113 -1.72 -30.72 -21.16
N SER A 114 -1.27 -31.77 -21.83
CA SER A 114 -1.40 -31.89 -23.28
C SER A 114 -2.79 -32.37 -23.64
N ASN A 115 -3.24 -32.10 -24.86
CA ASN A 115 -4.44 -32.70 -25.43
C ASN A 115 -4.27 -34.20 -25.77
N ILE A 116 -3.04 -34.73 -25.62
CA ILE A 116 -2.71 -36.15 -25.82
C ILE A 116 -2.57 -36.80 -24.46
N ASP A 117 -3.31 -37.84 -24.19
CA ASP A 117 -3.28 -38.56 -22.92
C ASP A 117 -1.87 -39.03 -22.55
N GLY A 118 -1.46 -38.70 -21.31
CA GLY A 118 -0.16 -39.08 -20.77
C GLY A 118 1.01 -38.12 -21.12
N TYR A 119 0.77 -37.08 -21.90
CA TYR A 119 1.80 -36.08 -22.24
C TYR A 119 1.58 -34.78 -21.48
N VAL A 120 2.69 -34.08 -21.21
CA VAL A 120 2.71 -32.76 -20.58
C VAL A 120 3.50 -31.80 -21.47
N ASN A 121 2.89 -30.69 -21.83
CA ASN A 121 3.58 -29.63 -22.53
C ASN A 121 4.48 -28.88 -21.56
N ILE A 122 5.76 -28.76 -21.89
CA ILE A 122 6.73 -27.98 -21.14
C ILE A 122 6.96 -26.66 -21.89
N LEU A 123 6.46 -25.57 -21.31
CA LEU A 123 6.63 -24.22 -21.85
C LEU A 123 7.78 -23.51 -21.12
N PRO A 124 8.49 -22.59 -21.80
CA PRO A 124 9.50 -21.78 -21.14
C PRO A 124 8.89 -20.97 -19.98
N PRO A 125 9.69 -20.56 -18.99
CA PRO A 125 9.21 -19.72 -17.89
C PRO A 125 8.60 -18.43 -18.41
N ASP A 126 7.38 -18.12 -18.01
CA ASP A 126 6.75 -16.82 -18.23
C ASP A 126 6.48 -16.19 -16.86
N PRO A 127 7.22 -15.12 -16.49
CA PRO A 127 7.05 -14.47 -15.20
C PRO A 127 5.64 -13.95 -14.91
N LYS A 128 4.86 -13.58 -15.94
CA LYS A 128 3.48 -13.11 -15.77
C LYS A 128 2.53 -14.26 -15.44
N VAL A 129 2.64 -15.35 -16.19
CA VAL A 129 1.85 -16.57 -15.94
C VAL A 129 2.25 -17.15 -14.58
N GLY A 130 3.54 -17.25 -14.31
CA GLY A 130 4.07 -17.75 -13.03
C GLY A 130 3.62 -16.91 -11.84
N PHE A 131 3.51 -15.57 -11.97
CA PHE A 131 2.96 -14.72 -10.93
C PHE A 131 1.49 -15.07 -10.62
N VAL A 132 0.67 -15.27 -11.65
CA VAL A 132 -0.73 -15.69 -11.46
C VAL A 132 -0.81 -17.02 -10.74
N LEU A 133 0.04 -18.00 -11.10
CA LEU A 133 0.10 -19.30 -10.44
C LEU A 133 0.56 -19.15 -8.98
N PHE A 134 1.60 -18.34 -8.73
CA PHE A 134 2.11 -18.09 -7.39
C PHE A 134 1.05 -17.51 -6.46
N ILE A 135 0.33 -16.46 -6.87
CA ILE A 135 -0.72 -15.84 -6.04
C ILE A 135 -1.97 -16.71 -5.85
N GLN A 136 -2.11 -17.82 -6.58
CA GLN A 136 -3.15 -18.82 -6.33
C GLN A 136 -2.78 -19.76 -5.19
N THR A 137 -1.51 -19.91 -4.86
CA THR A 137 -1.06 -20.70 -3.69
C THR A 137 -1.43 -19.99 -2.39
N THR A 138 -1.62 -20.76 -1.30
CA THR A 138 -1.89 -20.18 0.03
C THR A 138 -0.77 -19.25 0.49
N LEU A 139 0.48 -19.69 0.33
CA LEU A 139 1.65 -18.89 0.67
C LEU A 139 1.74 -17.62 -0.18
N GLY A 140 1.52 -17.75 -1.49
CA GLY A 140 1.54 -16.63 -2.43
C GLY A 140 0.50 -15.56 -2.09
N LYS A 141 -0.72 -15.97 -1.72
CA LYS A 141 -1.78 -15.04 -1.27
C LYS A 141 -1.37 -14.28 -0.02
N ILE A 142 -0.87 -14.98 1.00
CA ILE A 142 -0.43 -14.35 2.26
C ILE A 142 0.70 -13.36 1.99
N LEU A 143 1.71 -13.77 1.24
CA LEU A 143 2.85 -12.92 0.91
C LEU A 143 2.44 -11.71 0.06
N MET A 144 1.55 -11.91 -0.92
CA MET A 144 1.02 -10.83 -1.74
C MET A 144 0.34 -9.76 -0.88
N ILE A 145 -0.61 -10.17 0.00
CA ILE A 145 -1.32 -9.24 0.88
C ILE A 145 -0.34 -8.55 1.84
N THR A 146 0.60 -9.30 2.43
CA THR A 146 1.56 -8.74 3.39
C THR A 146 2.45 -7.68 2.73
N VAL A 147 3.02 -7.97 1.56
CA VAL A 147 3.90 -7.05 0.85
C VAL A 147 3.13 -5.84 0.36
N ASP A 148 1.94 -6.04 -0.16
CA ASP A 148 1.02 -4.98 -0.56
C ASP A 148 0.78 -4.00 0.60
N GLN A 149 0.40 -4.50 1.76
CA GLN A 149 0.15 -3.67 2.95
C GLN A 149 1.42 -2.97 3.47
N ILE A 150 2.59 -3.61 3.42
CA ILE A 150 3.86 -2.97 3.79
C ILE A 150 4.16 -1.79 2.87
N ILE A 151 3.94 -1.94 1.57
CA ILE A 151 4.18 -0.88 0.60
C ILE A 151 3.22 0.30 0.86
N HIS A 152 1.93 0.03 1.06
CA HIS A 152 0.93 1.05 1.42
C HIS A 152 1.32 1.83 2.67
N LEU A 153 1.71 1.13 3.75
CA LEU A 153 2.14 1.76 4.99
C LEU A 153 3.41 2.62 4.81
N ALA A 154 4.32 2.22 3.90
CA ALA A 154 5.53 3.01 3.65
C ALA A 154 5.21 4.41 3.11
N PHE A 155 4.15 4.58 2.32
CA PHE A 155 3.74 5.88 1.81
C PHE A 155 3.05 6.80 2.84
N LEU A 156 2.80 6.32 4.06
CA LEU A 156 2.35 7.17 5.17
C LEU A 156 3.52 7.94 5.83
N PHE A 157 4.77 7.48 5.68
CA PHE A 157 5.94 8.14 6.29
C PHE A 157 6.13 9.61 5.85
N PRO A 158 5.98 9.99 4.58
CA PRO A 158 6.06 11.39 4.17
C PRO A 158 5.08 12.29 4.92
N ILE A 159 3.87 11.80 5.21
CA ILE A 159 2.84 12.55 5.95
C ILE A 159 3.26 12.73 7.40
N VAL A 160 3.74 11.66 8.04
CA VAL A 160 4.31 11.74 9.41
C VAL A 160 5.45 12.74 9.43
N TRP A 161 6.35 12.69 8.45
CA TRP A 161 7.48 13.60 8.37
C TRP A 161 7.02 15.07 8.20
N PHE A 162 6.03 15.36 7.36
CA PHE A 162 5.47 16.70 7.22
C PHE A 162 4.94 17.23 8.57
N VAL A 163 4.13 16.45 9.27
CA VAL A 163 3.58 16.85 10.58
C VAL A 163 4.70 17.06 11.58
N MET A 164 5.64 16.11 11.70
CA MET A 164 6.71 16.16 12.70
C MET A 164 7.72 17.26 12.43
N SER A 165 7.91 17.68 11.18
CA SER A 165 8.80 18.80 10.83
C SER A 165 8.29 20.15 11.34
N ASN A 166 6.98 20.32 11.45
CA ASN A 166 6.35 21.56 11.92
C ASN A 166 6.11 21.60 13.43
N ILE A 167 6.20 20.46 14.13
CA ILE A 167 6.03 20.42 15.58
C ILE A 167 7.31 20.97 16.25
N HIS A 168 7.20 22.19 16.79
CA HIS A 168 8.22 22.81 17.63
C HIS A 168 7.93 22.49 19.09
N ILE A 169 8.72 21.58 19.68
CA ILE A 169 8.64 21.28 21.10
C ILE A 169 9.40 22.37 21.86
N ASN A 170 8.68 23.40 22.30
CA ASN A 170 9.25 24.42 23.16
C ASN A 170 9.49 23.83 24.55
N MET A 171 10.76 23.77 24.98
CA MET A 171 11.14 23.29 26.31
C MET A 171 10.58 24.14 27.48
N LEU A 172 9.94 25.27 27.19
CA LEU A 172 9.33 26.17 28.20
C LEU A 172 8.03 25.66 28.79
N MET A 173 7.40 24.62 28.22
CA MET A 173 6.20 24.01 28.79
C MET A 173 6.50 23.03 29.93
N PHE A 174 7.75 22.82 30.29
CA PHE A 174 8.17 21.90 31.36
C PHE A 174 9.03 22.62 32.44
N LYS A 175 8.84 23.94 32.64
CA LYS A 175 9.35 24.64 33.80
C LYS A 175 8.32 24.69 34.90
#